data_83bc69c2f369dfc9d241af12cf8cbfa5
#
_entry.id   83bc69c2f369dfc9d241af12cf8cbfa5
#
_cell.length_a   1.000
_cell.length_b   1.000
_cell.length_c   1.000
_cell.angle_alpha   90.00
_cell.angle_beta   90.00
_cell.angle_gamma   90.00
#
_symmetry.space_group_name_H-M   'P 1'
#
loop_
_entity.id
_entity.type
_entity.pdbx_description
1 polymer ?
#
loop_
_entity_poly.entity_id
_entity_poly.type
_entity_poly.pdbx_seq_one_letter_code
_entity_poly.pdbx_strand_id
1 'polypeptide(L)'
;GKRIAYGARAINEGGLQSVPKLTFPGGALIGCSAGFVNVPRIKGSHNAMKTGMLAAEAAYDAVINQGRTGHDELSSYIDAYKNSWVYEDLYKVRNVKPALSKFGMIGGTLYGGFDMWMHCLGLNLPWTFRHDKADHEYLRPAAEMPKINYPKPDGKISFDKLSSVFISNTNHAEDQPCHLKLKDES
;
A
#
# COMPACT_ATOMS: atom_id res chain seq x y z
N GLY A 1 16.63 -15.08 23.33
CA GLY A 1 17.19 -15.30 21.99
C GLY A 1 18.20 -14.20 21.63
N LYS A 2 19.03 -14.45 20.64
CA LYS A 2 19.97 -13.47 20.08
C LYS A 2 19.32 -12.78 18.88
N ARG A 3 19.29 -11.43 18.86
CA ARG A 3 18.85 -10.69 17.69
C ARG A 3 19.82 -10.90 16.54
N ILE A 4 19.33 -11.29 15.36
CA ILE A 4 20.13 -11.49 14.15
C ILE A 4 20.04 -10.24 13.27
N ALA A 5 18.83 -9.76 13.04
CA ALA A 5 18.53 -8.56 12.27
C ALA A 5 17.16 -8.01 12.68
N TYR A 6 16.90 -6.76 12.36
CA TYR A 6 15.55 -6.20 12.43
C TYR A 6 15.40 -5.03 11.47
N GLY A 7 14.16 -4.73 11.08
CA GLY A 7 13.84 -3.60 10.25
C GLY A 7 12.34 -3.32 10.27
N ALA A 8 11.97 -2.20 9.70
CA ALA A 8 10.58 -1.82 9.51
C ALA A 8 10.38 -1.32 8.09
N ARG A 9 9.18 -1.54 7.55
CA ARG A 9 8.76 -1.06 6.23
C ARG A 9 7.42 -0.34 6.37
N ALA A 10 7.31 0.79 5.68
CA ALA A 10 6.02 1.42 5.48
C ALA A 10 5.26 0.67 4.38
N ILE A 11 3.96 0.52 4.56
CA ILE A 11 3.04 -0.06 3.57
C ILE A 11 1.94 0.94 3.23
N ASN A 12 1.41 0.87 2.01
CA ASN A 12 0.28 1.68 1.59
C ASN A 12 -1.03 1.06 2.10
N GLU A 13 -1.84 1.85 2.79
CA GLU A 13 -3.10 1.36 3.33
C GLU A 13 -4.26 2.36 3.12
N GLY A 14 -4.36 2.93 1.94
CA GLY A 14 -5.41 3.90 1.61
C GLY A 14 -6.80 3.28 1.37
N GLY A 15 -6.91 1.98 1.25
CA GLY A 15 -8.13 1.27 0.87
C GLY A 15 -8.37 1.26 -0.65
N LEU A 16 -9.51 0.69 -1.08
CA LEU A 16 -9.83 0.50 -2.50
C LEU A 16 -9.75 1.79 -3.32
N GLN A 17 -10.21 2.92 -2.76
CA GLN A 17 -10.25 4.20 -3.45
C GLN A 17 -8.87 4.81 -3.68
N SER A 18 -7.85 4.32 -3.00
CA SER A 18 -6.45 4.76 -3.14
C SER A 18 -5.63 3.86 -4.05
N VAL A 19 -6.22 2.80 -4.59
CA VAL A 19 -5.55 1.95 -5.58
C VAL A 19 -5.30 2.77 -6.83
N PRO A 20 -4.02 2.95 -7.25
CA PRO A 20 -3.67 3.78 -8.40
C PRO A 20 -3.97 3.07 -9.72
N LYS A 21 -3.66 3.73 -10.84
CA LYS A 21 -3.59 3.06 -12.13
C LYS A 21 -2.55 1.94 -12.05
N LEU A 22 -2.98 0.70 -12.28
CA LEU A 22 -2.16 -0.50 -12.02
C LEU A 22 -1.15 -0.81 -13.11
N THR A 23 -1.37 -0.30 -14.32
CA THR A 23 -0.55 -0.65 -15.48
C THR A 23 -0.07 0.61 -16.20
N PHE A 24 1.07 0.49 -16.81
CA PHE A 24 1.68 1.50 -17.69
C PHE A 24 2.56 0.77 -18.72
N PRO A 25 2.94 1.40 -19.83
CA PRO A 25 3.79 0.77 -20.81
C PRO A 25 5.06 0.19 -20.17
N GLY A 26 5.28 -1.12 -20.30
CA GLY A 26 6.42 -1.83 -19.75
C GLY A 26 6.35 -2.18 -18.24
N GLY A 27 5.25 -1.91 -17.54
CA GLY A 27 5.17 -2.20 -16.11
C GLY A 27 3.78 -2.37 -15.53
N ALA A 28 3.74 -2.98 -14.33
CA ALA A 28 2.52 -3.16 -13.55
C ALA A 28 2.80 -3.05 -12.05
N LEU A 29 1.85 -2.51 -11.29
CA LEU A 29 1.90 -2.43 -9.83
C LEU A 29 1.15 -3.61 -9.23
N ILE A 30 1.76 -4.26 -8.25
CA ILE A 30 1.22 -5.41 -7.54
C ILE A 30 1.37 -5.24 -6.02
N GLY A 31 0.64 -6.02 -5.26
CA GLY A 31 0.81 -6.13 -3.81
C GLY A 31 0.64 -4.82 -3.05
N CYS A 32 1.41 -4.66 -1.99
CA CYS A 32 1.33 -3.47 -1.13
C CYS A 32 1.82 -2.19 -1.82
N SER A 33 2.62 -2.29 -2.88
CA SER A 33 3.01 -1.12 -3.68
C SER A 33 1.81 -0.47 -4.39
N ALA A 34 0.79 -1.26 -4.72
CA ALA A 34 -0.49 -0.78 -5.27
C ALA A 34 -1.54 -0.50 -4.17
N GLY A 35 -1.23 -0.74 -2.91
CA GLY A 35 -2.17 -0.52 -1.81
C GLY A 35 -3.20 -1.63 -1.61
N PHE A 36 -2.95 -2.84 -2.08
CA PHE A 36 -3.86 -3.99 -1.93
C PHE A 36 -3.87 -4.55 -0.51
N VAL A 37 -4.13 -3.71 0.47
CA VAL A 37 -4.22 -4.08 1.88
C VAL A 37 -5.67 -4.03 2.34
N ASN A 38 -6.15 -5.10 2.94
CA ASN A 38 -7.44 -5.10 3.62
C ASN A 38 -7.26 -4.37 4.96
N VAL A 39 -7.67 -3.10 5.00
CA VAL A 39 -7.42 -2.18 6.11
C VAL A 39 -7.94 -2.71 7.45
N PRO A 40 -9.22 -3.09 7.60
CA PRO A 40 -9.73 -3.55 8.90
C PRO A 40 -9.09 -4.86 9.39
N ARG A 41 -8.61 -5.70 8.48
CA ARG A 41 -7.89 -6.94 8.84
C ARG A 41 -6.40 -6.72 9.07
N ILE A 42 -5.86 -5.58 8.63
CA ILE A 42 -4.42 -5.30 8.61
C ILE A 42 -3.67 -6.45 7.89
N LYS A 43 -4.22 -6.90 6.78
CA LYS A 43 -3.73 -8.05 6.01
C LYS A 43 -3.60 -7.68 4.54
N GLY A 44 -2.45 -7.97 3.96
CA GLY A 44 -2.15 -7.70 2.56
C GLY A 44 -1.39 -8.82 1.85
N SER A 45 -0.79 -9.77 2.59
CA SER A 45 0.06 -10.82 2.00
C SER A 45 -0.68 -11.67 0.97
N HIS A 46 -1.90 -12.11 1.29
CA HIS A 46 -2.73 -12.91 0.37
C HIS A 46 -3.12 -12.12 -0.88
N ASN A 47 -3.46 -10.83 -0.74
CA ASN A 47 -3.75 -9.94 -1.87
C ASN A 47 -2.50 -9.70 -2.72
N ALA A 48 -1.33 -9.52 -2.08
CA ALA A 48 -0.06 -9.36 -2.78
C ALA A 48 0.31 -10.60 -3.59
N MET A 49 0.15 -11.79 -3.01
CA MET A 49 0.39 -13.05 -3.72
C MET A 49 -0.55 -13.20 -4.91
N LYS A 50 -1.85 -13.01 -4.72
CA LYS A 50 -2.83 -13.18 -5.81
C LYS A 50 -2.63 -12.15 -6.92
N THR A 51 -2.40 -10.89 -6.61
CA THR A 51 -2.15 -9.86 -7.64
C THR A 51 -0.83 -10.11 -8.37
N GLY A 52 0.20 -10.64 -7.69
CA GLY A 52 1.43 -11.10 -8.32
C GLY A 52 1.20 -12.24 -9.31
N MET A 53 0.37 -13.24 -8.94
CA MET A 53 -0.01 -14.34 -9.85
C MET A 53 -0.76 -13.81 -11.08
N LEU A 54 -1.77 -12.96 -10.89
CA LEU A 54 -2.56 -12.39 -11.99
C LEU A 54 -1.69 -11.55 -12.95
N ALA A 55 -0.77 -10.77 -12.43
CA ALA A 55 0.15 -10.01 -13.25
C ALA A 55 1.14 -10.90 -14.02
N ALA A 56 1.64 -11.95 -13.38
CA ALA A 56 2.55 -12.91 -14.02
C ALA A 56 1.85 -13.69 -15.15
N GLU A 57 0.62 -14.17 -14.92
CA GLU A 57 -0.19 -14.85 -15.92
C GLU A 57 -0.47 -13.94 -17.12
N ALA A 58 -0.87 -12.69 -16.87
CA ALA A 58 -1.12 -11.70 -17.90
C ALA A 58 0.16 -11.34 -18.70
N ALA A 59 1.29 -11.18 -18.00
CA ALA A 59 2.58 -10.89 -18.64
C ALA A 59 3.06 -12.08 -19.49
N TYR A 60 2.93 -13.30 -18.98
CA TYR A 60 3.28 -14.51 -19.75
C TYR A 60 2.46 -14.60 -21.04
N ASP A 61 1.15 -14.42 -20.94
CA ASP A 61 0.27 -14.47 -22.12
C ASP A 61 0.65 -13.38 -23.14
N ALA A 62 0.88 -12.15 -22.67
CA ALA A 62 1.26 -11.05 -23.53
C ALA A 62 2.58 -11.30 -24.27
N VAL A 63 3.61 -11.78 -23.56
CA VAL A 63 4.95 -11.97 -24.15
C VAL A 63 5.03 -13.25 -24.99
N ILE A 64 4.57 -14.38 -24.44
CA ILE A 64 4.79 -15.69 -25.07
C ILE A 64 3.72 -15.99 -26.13
N ASN A 65 2.44 -15.77 -25.82
CA ASN A 65 1.36 -16.14 -26.71
C ASN A 65 1.04 -15.06 -27.75
N GLN A 66 1.17 -13.78 -27.37
CA GLN A 66 0.82 -12.66 -28.23
C GLN A 66 2.04 -11.97 -28.86
N GLY A 67 3.27 -12.34 -28.46
CA GLY A 67 4.51 -11.77 -28.98
C GLY A 67 4.67 -10.27 -28.73
N ARG A 68 4.02 -9.72 -27.70
CA ARG A 68 4.09 -8.30 -27.38
C ARG A 68 5.46 -7.91 -26.87
N THR A 69 5.88 -6.71 -27.21
CA THR A 69 7.10 -6.10 -26.70
C THR A 69 6.82 -5.38 -25.38
N GLY A 70 7.85 -5.12 -24.57
CA GLY A 70 7.72 -4.50 -23.25
C GLY A 70 7.21 -3.05 -23.22
N HIS A 71 6.74 -2.52 -24.33
CA HIS A 71 6.17 -1.17 -24.42
C HIS A 71 4.63 -1.15 -24.38
N ASP A 72 3.99 -2.31 -24.36
CA ASP A 72 2.55 -2.42 -24.33
C ASP A 72 2.01 -2.36 -22.90
N GLU A 73 0.83 -1.78 -22.74
CA GLU A 73 0.13 -1.73 -21.47
C GLU A 73 -0.59 -3.06 -21.20
N LEU A 74 -0.41 -3.63 -19.99
CA LEU A 74 -0.91 -4.95 -19.62
C LEU A 74 -2.38 -4.87 -19.16
N SER A 75 -3.30 -4.49 -20.04
CA SER A 75 -4.73 -4.30 -19.73
C SER A 75 -5.42 -5.56 -19.21
N SER A 76 -5.03 -6.74 -19.68
CA SER A 76 -5.56 -8.02 -19.24
C SER A 76 -5.38 -8.27 -17.73
N TYR A 77 -4.31 -7.73 -17.14
CA TYR A 77 -4.11 -7.76 -15.69
C TYR A 77 -5.18 -6.95 -14.93
N ILE A 78 -5.57 -5.79 -15.46
CA ILE A 78 -6.61 -4.95 -14.84
C ILE A 78 -7.95 -5.71 -14.82
N ASP A 79 -8.30 -6.37 -15.92
CA ASP A 79 -9.53 -7.13 -16.03
C ASP A 79 -9.50 -8.37 -15.11
N ALA A 80 -8.36 -9.07 -15.07
CA ALA A 80 -8.16 -10.20 -14.16
C ALA A 80 -8.27 -9.77 -12.68
N TYR A 81 -7.71 -8.63 -12.31
CA TYR A 81 -7.84 -8.07 -10.96
C TYR A 81 -9.30 -7.75 -10.62
N LYS A 82 -10.01 -7.02 -11.49
CA LYS A 82 -11.42 -6.63 -11.26
C LYS A 82 -12.35 -7.83 -11.11
N ASN A 83 -12.05 -8.92 -11.80
CA ASN A 83 -12.81 -10.18 -11.72
C ASN A 83 -12.33 -11.13 -10.62
N SER A 84 -11.33 -10.72 -9.82
CA SER A 84 -10.78 -11.55 -8.76
C SER A 84 -11.44 -11.31 -7.41
N TRP A 85 -11.33 -12.30 -6.53
CA TRP A 85 -11.75 -12.17 -5.14
C TRP A 85 -10.99 -11.07 -4.38
N VAL A 86 -9.82 -10.62 -4.86
CA VAL A 86 -9.07 -9.51 -4.27
C VAL A 86 -9.86 -8.22 -4.37
N TYR A 87 -10.42 -7.94 -5.56
CA TYR A 87 -11.26 -6.76 -5.75
C TYR A 87 -12.51 -6.84 -4.88
N GLU A 88 -13.15 -8.01 -4.82
CA GLU A 88 -14.33 -8.23 -3.97
C GLU A 88 -14.02 -8.02 -2.49
N ASP A 89 -12.90 -8.57 -1.99
CA ASP A 89 -12.47 -8.41 -0.59
C ASP A 89 -12.21 -6.94 -0.23
N LEU A 90 -11.55 -6.19 -1.12
CA LEU A 90 -11.32 -4.76 -0.92
C LEU A 90 -12.60 -3.94 -1.07
N TYR A 91 -13.48 -4.32 -1.97
CA TYR A 91 -14.77 -3.64 -2.16
C TYR A 91 -15.67 -3.75 -0.93
N LYS A 92 -15.71 -4.90 -0.28
CA LYS A 92 -16.48 -5.13 0.95
C LYS A 92 -16.08 -4.18 2.09
N VAL A 93 -14.80 -3.80 2.17
CA VAL A 93 -14.27 -2.95 3.24
C VAL A 93 -13.95 -1.52 2.79
N ARG A 94 -14.40 -1.12 1.61
CA ARG A 94 -14.03 0.14 0.94
C ARG A 94 -14.33 1.41 1.75
N ASN A 95 -15.32 1.37 2.63
CA ASN A 95 -15.73 2.53 3.42
C ASN A 95 -14.94 2.71 4.73
N VAL A 96 -14.21 1.69 5.18
CA VAL A 96 -13.58 1.70 6.51
C VAL A 96 -12.47 2.76 6.60
N LYS A 97 -11.55 2.79 5.64
CA LYS A 97 -10.45 3.77 5.67
C LYS A 97 -10.93 5.21 5.50
N PRO A 98 -11.80 5.55 4.55
CA PRO A 98 -12.39 6.88 4.48
C PRO A 98 -13.18 7.28 5.71
N ALA A 99 -13.89 6.34 6.35
CA ALA A 99 -14.61 6.63 7.61
C ALA A 99 -13.65 6.97 8.75
N LEU A 100 -12.54 6.26 8.89
CA LEU A 100 -11.50 6.59 9.86
C LEU A 100 -10.93 8.00 9.62
N SER A 101 -10.73 8.38 8.37
CA SER A 101 -10.24 9.72 8.02
C SER A 101 -11.27 10.83 8.31
N LYS A 102 -12.57 10.55 8.08
CA LYS A 102 -13.66 11.54 8.26
C LYS A 102 -14.12 11.69 9.69
N PHE A 103 -14.27 10.58 10.40
CA PHE A 103 -14.90 10.55 11.73
C PHE A 103 -13.89 10.32 12.86
N GLY A 104 -12.59 10.29 12.54
CA GLY A 104 -11.52 10.01 13.48
C GLY A 104 -11.52 8.55 13.96
N MET A 105 -10.63 8.25 14.91
CA MET A 105 -10.41 6.88 15.37
C MET A 105 -11.69 6.24 15.92
N ILE A 106 -12.38 6.91 16.84
CA ILE A 106 -13.56 6.35 17.52
C ILE A 106 -14.74 6.22 16.55
N GLY A 107 -15.13 7.32 15.91
CA GLY A 107 -16.28 7.33 14.98
C GLY A 107 -16.05 6.42 13.76
N GLY A 108 -14.86 6.44 13.21
CA GLY A 108 -14.49 5.58 12.09
C GLY A 108 -14.47 4.10 12.44
N THR A 109 -14.02 3.74 13.66
CA THR A 109 -14.05 2.34 14.13
C THR A 109 -15.49 1.86 14.33
N LEU A 110 -16.34 2.66 14.96
CA LEU A 110 -17.75 2.31 15.14
C LEU A 110 -18.46 2.16 13.80
N TYR A 111 -18.24 3.08 12.86
CA TYR A 111 -18.78 2.99 11.51
C TYR A 111 -18.24 1.75 10.77
N GLY A 112 -16.95 1.51 10.83
CA GLY A 112 -16.33 0.34 10.19
C GLY A 112 -16.87 -0.99 10.74
N GLY A 113 -17.09 -1.07 12.04
CA GLY A 113 -17.75 -2.21 12.68
C GLY A 113 -19.18 -2.40 12.17
N PHE A 114 -19.95 -1.33 12.08
CA PHE A 114 -21.30 -1.36 11.49
C PHE A 114 -21.29 -1.82 10.03
N ASP A 115 -20.44 -1.23 9.19
CA ASP A 115 -20.31 -1.59 7.77
C ASP A 115 -19.95 -3.08 7.60
N MET A 116 -18.97 -3.56 8.36
CA MET A 116 -18.59 -4.97 8.34
C MET A 116 -19.70 -5.90 8.84
N TRP A 117 -20.45 -5.49 9.84
CA TRP A 117 -21.59 -6.26 10.34
C TRP A 117 -22.72 -6.36 9.32
N MET A 118 -23.03 -5.25 8.62
CA MET A 118 -24.00 -5.27 7.51
C MET A 118 -23.57 -6.26 6.41
N HIS A 119 -22.29 -6.28 6.06
CA HIS A 119 -21.77 -7.26 5.10
C HIS A 119 -21.91 -8.71 5.58
N CYS A 120 -21.74 -8.99 6.87
CA CYS A 120 -21.99 -10.32 7.44
C CYS A 120 -23.44 -10.77 7.30
N LEU A 121 -24.39 -9.81 7.29
CA LEU A 121 -25.82 -10.05 7.05
C LEU A 121 -26.17 -10.13 5.55
N GLY A 122 -25.17 -10.08 4.66
CA GLY A 122 -25.38 -10.07 3.20
C GLY A 122 -25.88 -8.73 2.64
N LEU A 123 -25.86 -7.67 3.44
CA LEU A 123 -26.31 -6.34 3.04
C LEU A 123 -25.13 -5.48 2.66
N ASN A 124 -25.12 -4.97 1.43
CA ASN A 124 -24.12 -4.03 0.95
C ASN A 124 -24.63 -2.60 1.06
N LEU A 125 -23.87 -1.73 1.72
CA LEU A 125 -24.21 -0.32 1.76
C LEU A 125 -24.11 0.29 0.36
N PRO A 126 -25.14 1.06 -0.09
CA PRO A 126 -25.20 1.57 -1.46
C PRO A 126 -24.24 2.71 -1.76
N TRP A 127 -23.63 3.29 -0.73
CA TRP A 127 -22.68 4.40 -0.89
C TRP A 127 -21.23 3.96 -0.79
N THR A 128 -20.35 4.79 -1.34
CA THR A 128 -18.91 4.67 -1.22
C THR A 128 -18.34 6.02 -0.80
N PHE A 129 -17.65 6.06 0.33
CA PHE A 129 -16.96 7.25 0.78
C PHE A 129 -15.74 7.53 -0.10
N ARG A 130 -15.41 8.80 -0.23
CA ARG A 130 -14.21 9.27 -0.92
C ARG A 130 -13.24 9.86 0.09
N HIS A 131 -11.97 9.85 -0.24
CA HIS A 131 -10.98 10.65 0.45
C HIS A 131 -11.18 12.12 0.08
N ASP A 132 -11.06 13.01 1.06
CA ASP A 132 -11.31 14.44 0.86
C ASP A 132 -10.09 15.14 0.26
N LYS A 133 -8.89 14.58 0.47
CA LYS A 133 -7.61 15.13 0.02
C LYS A 133 -6.69 14.04 -0.49
N ALA A 134 -5.76 14.39 -1.37
CA ALA A 134 -4.64 13.54 -1.73
C ALA A 134 -3.64 13.39 -0.57
N ASP A 135 -2.86 12.32 -0.53
CA ASP A 135 -1.95 12.02 0.60
C ASP A 135 -0.97 13.17 0.89
N HIS A 136 -0.42 13.79 -0.14
CA HIS A 136 0.51 14.91 0.03
C HIS A 136 -0.14 16.19 0.58
N GLU A 137 -1.45 16.35 0.45
CA GLU A 137 -2.19 17.52 0.97
C GLU A 137 -2.47 17.43 2.48
N TYR A 138 -2.23 16.26 3.09
CA TYR A 138 -2.31 16.09 4.55
C TYR A 138 -1.05 16.57 5.28
N LEU A 139 0.05 16.76 4.58
CA LEU A 139 1.28 17.30 5.18
C LEU A 139 1.05 18.75 5.61
N ARG A 140 1.39 19.03 6.86
CA ARG A 140 1.33 20.37 7.43
C ARG A 140 2.71 21.00 7.42
N PRO A 141 2.81 22.33 7.27
CA PRO A 141 4.08 23.03 7.38
C PRO A 141 4.80 22.70 8.69
N ALA A 142 6.09 22.44 8.63
CA ALA A 142 6.89 22.08 9.81
C ALA A 142 6.82 23.15 10.92
N ALA A 143 6.68 24.41 10.56
CA ALA A 143 6.54 25.52 11.52
C ALA A 143 5.26 25.47 12.36
N GLU A 144 4.22 24.79 11.87
CA GLU A 144 2.93 24.65 12.57
C GLU A 144 2.90 23.41 13.49
N MET A 145 3.92 22.56 13.41
CA MET A 145 3.95 21.29 14.13
C MET A 145 4.82 21.39 15.39
N PRO A 146 4.38 20.78 16.50
CA PRO A 146 5.20 20.72 17.69
C PRO A 146 6.47 19.92 17.41
N LYS A 147 7.60 20.40 17.89
CA LYS A 147 8.87 19.67 17.79
C LYS A 147 8.81 18.41 18.63
N ILE A 148 9.01 17.27 18.00
CA ILE A 148 9.07 15.99 18.70
C ILE A 148 10.49 15.79 19.24
N ASN A 149 10.61 15.60 20.56
CA ASN A 149 11.86 15.24 21.20
C ASN A 149 11.93 13.71 21.32
N TYR A 150 12.66 13.08 20.42
CA TYR A 150 12.89 11.65 20.49
C TYR A 150 13.92 11.32 21.57
N PRO A 151 13.71 10.25 22.36
CA PRO A 151 14.73 9.79 23.30
C PRO A 151 16.00 9.37 22.55
N LYS A 152 17.15 9.57 23.17
CA LYS A 152 18.42 9.11 22.58
C LYS A 152 18.41 7.59 22.49
N PRO A 153 18.94 7.01 21.39
CA PRO A 153 19.09 5.56 21.28
C PRO A 153 19.96 5.00 22.41
N ASP A 154 19.54 3.89 22.97
CA ASP A 154 20.23 3.20 24.08
C ASP A 154 21.26 2.16 23.62
N GLY A 155 21.33 1.88 22.33
CA GLY A 155 22.21 0.87 21.76
C GLY A 155 21.82 -0.58 22.07
N LYS A 156 20.67 -0.81 22.73
CA LYS A 156 20.18 -2.14 23.12
C LYS A 156 18.84 -2.48 22.48
N ILE A 157 17.87 -1.60 22.63
CA ILE A 157 16.51 -1.73 22.07
C ILE A 157 16.35 -0.77 20.89
N SER A 158 16.87 0.44 21.01
CA SER A 158 16.86 1.47 19.98
C SER A 158 18.28 1.83 19.55
N PHE A 159 18.44 2.13 18.27
CA PHE A 159 19.75 2.36 17.65
C PHE A 159 19.75 3.68 16.88
N ASP A 160 20.94 4.26 16.73
CA ASP A 160 21.14 5.38 15.82
C ASP A 160 20.86 4.96 14.35
N LYS A 161 20.78 5.96 13.47
CA LYS A 161 20.40 5.75 12.07
C LYS A 161 21.35 4.80 11.33
N LEU A 162 22.66 4.95 11.52
CA LEU A 162 23.66 4.13 10.84
C LEU A 162 23.62 2.68 11.33
N SER A 163 23.57 2.47 12.66
CA SER A 163 23.43 1.15 13.25
C SER A 163 22.12 0.47 12.83
N SER A 164 21.02 1.22 12.71
CA SER A 164 19.74 0.70 12.24
C SER A 164 19.81 0.24 10.79
N VAL A 165 20.44 0.99 9.90
CA VAL A 165 20.65 0.59 8.50
C VAL A 165 21.47 -0.69 8.43
N PHE A 166 22.56 -0.78 9.17
CA PHE A 166 23.42 -1.97 9.21
C PHE A 166 22.66 -3.22 9.70
N ILE A 167 21.92 -3.10 10.81
CA ILE A 167 21.18 -4.22 11.41
C ILE A 167 19.97 -4.64 10.55
N SER A 168 19.44 -3.75 9.71
CA SER A 168 18.32 -4.07 8.81
C SER A 168 18.68 -5.06 7.71
N ASN A 169 19.98 -5.33 7.49
CA ASN A 169 20.49 -6.12 6.38
C ASN A 169 20.04 -5.61 5.00
N THR A 170 19.73 -4.32 4.88
CA THR A 170 19.43 -3.71 3.60
C THR A 170 20.70 -3.62 2.78
N ASN A 171 20.70 -4.26 1.61
CA ASN A 171 21.83 -4.29 0.70
C ASN A 171 21.38 -3.82 -0.69
N HIS A 172 22.14 -2.89 -1.25
CA HIS A 172 21.90 -2.34 -2.59
C HIS A 172 23.19 -2.48 -3.41
N ALA A 173 23.06 -2.63 -4.73
CA ALA A 173 24.21 -2.57 -5.61
C ALA A 173 24.76 -1.13 -5.66
N GLU A 174 26.09 -0.97 -5.76
CA GLU A 174 26.72 0.36 -5.81
C GLU A 174 26.27 1.20 -6.99
N ASP A 175 26.00 0.55 -8.11
CA ASP A 175 25.54 1.17 -9.36
C ASP A 175 24.00 1.22 -9.50
N GLN A 176 23.27 0.86 -8.45
CA GLN A 176 21.82 0.92 -8.48
C GLN A 176 21.34 2.37 -8.69
N PRO A 177 20.48 2.62 -9.71
CA PRO A 177 19.94 3.95 -9.94
C PRO A 177 19.18 4.47 -8.72
N CYS A 178 19.42 5.72 -8.36
CA CYS A 178 18.72 6.37 -7.26
C CYS A 178 17.25 6.57 -7.62
N HIS A 179 16.33 6.01 -6.83
CA HIS A 179 14.89 6.13 -7.06
C HIS A 179 14.31 7.47 -6.53
N LEU A 180 15.02 8.10 -5.60
CA LEU A 180 14.68 9.44 -5.13
C LEU A 180 15.55 10.46 -5.84
N LYS A 181 14.91 11.48 -6.41
CA LYS A 181 15.57 12.61 -7.05
C LYS A 181 15.18 13.88 -6.31
N LEU A 182 16.13 14.77 -6.13
CA LEU A 182 15.85 16.11 -5.64
C LEU A 182 15.07 16.86 -6.74
N LYS A 183 14.05 17.60 -6.33
CA LYS A 183 13.30 18.47 -7.22
C LYS A 183 14.13 19.70 -7.58
N ASP A 184 14.96 20.12 -6.65
CA ASP A 184 15.86 21.27 -6.72
C ASP A 184 17.13 20.91 -5.96
N GLU A 185 18.30 21.25 -6.50
CA GLU A 185 19.62 20.98 -5.91
C GLU A 185 20.16 22.19 -5.11
N SER A 186 19.40 23.28 -5.02
CA SER A 186 19.76 24.51 -4.31
C SER A 186 19.51 24.46 -2.81
#